data_147f9cb42d84e26b3441cd9dfd518df6
#
_entry.id   147f9cb42d84e26b3441cd9dfd518df6
#
_cell.length_a   1.000
_cell.length_b   1.000
_cell.length_c   1.000
_cell.angle_alpha   90.00
_cell.angle_beta   90.00
_cell.angle_gamma   90.00
#
_symmetry.space_group_name_H-M   'P 1'
#
loop_
_entity.id
_entity.type
_entity.pdbx_description
1 polymer ?
#
loop_
_entity_poly.entity_id
_entity_poly.type
_entity_poly.pdbx_seq_one_letter_code
_entity_poly.pdbx_strand_id
1 'polypeptide(L)'
;ERVEKGAAYVNEHIEPPSTDEEFFLIMMYGAMLVDAAGLLLKELKIKSPYQKGEQISYCYFVDVCENQNLQFNDGTIPTDKEVWEYIRALSFAHPFETSRPQFLEKGEIQYSPAIIANIKPEFLPVDAEPTIGILVYSTAFPEIKVLNIPYMRILGYISSRYQLLALGTERIKQIIAEKKQEWVKQKVEIGANAIDTLKSAISIMENRHEETALGDLVLLLEVQST
;
A
#
# COMPACT_ATOMS: atom_id res chain seq x y z
N GLU A 1 -7.44 8.56 8.45
CA GLU A 1 -8.45 7.78 9.18
C GLU A 1 -8.50 6.31 8.77
N ARG A 2 -8.78 5.94 7.48
CA ARG A 2 -8.84 4.52 7.07
C ARG A 2 -7.49 3.82 7.17
N VAL A 3 -6.42 4.48 6.73
CA VAL A 3 -5.04 3.96 6.80
C VAL A 3 -4.61 3.78 8.27
N GLU A 4 -4.93 4.72 9.14
CA GLU A 4 -4.66 4.65 10.58
C GLU A 4 -5.41 3.49 11.24
N LYS A 5 -6.70 3.33 10.94
CA LYS A 5 -7.49 2.20 11.44
C LYS A 5 -6.94 0.86 10.95
N GLY A 6 -6.55 0.78 9.68
CA GLY A 6 -5.95 -0.42 9.12
C GLY A 6 -4.61 -0.76 9.77
N ALA A 7 -3.75 0.25 9.98
CA ALA A 7 -2.47 0.06 10.66
C ALA A 7 -2.66 -0.38 12.12
N ALA A 8 -3.60 0.23 12.84
CA ALA A 8 -3.93 -0.16 14.21
C ALA A 8 -4.40 -1.62 14.25
N TYR A 9 -5.35 -1.99 13.38
CA TYR A 9 -5.87 -3.36 13.31
C TYR A 9 -4.76 -4.38 13.04
N VAL A 10 -3.90 -4.17 12.05
CA VAL A 10 -2.80 -5.09 11.73
C VAL A 10 -1.80 -5.18 12.90
N ASN A 11 -1.51 -4.06 13.58
CA ASN A 11 -0.62 -4.05 14.74
C ASN A 11 -1.19 -4.76 15.97
N GLU A 12 -2.51 -4.79 16.13
CA GLU A 12 -3.18 -5.51 17.22
C GLU A 12 -3.25 -7.03 16.95
N HIS A 13 -3.08 -7.46 15.70
CA HIS A 13 -3.17 -8.86 15.26
C HIS A 13 -1.79 -9.38 14.81
N ILE A 14 -0.78 -9.25 15.66
CA ILE A 14 0.57 -9.78 15.41
C ILE A 14 0.59 -11.31 15.57
N GLU A 15 -0.21 -11.83 16.51
CA GLU A 15 -0.39 -13.26 16.67
C GLU A 15 -1.21 -13.85 15.51
N PRO A 16 -0.96 -15.11 15.15
CA PRO A 16 -1.72 -15.76 14.09
C PRO A 16 -3.23 -15.73 14.36
N PRO A 17 -4.05 -15.46 13.33
CA PRO A 17 -5.49 -15.44 13.50
C PRO A 17 -6.02 -16.81 13.95
N SER A 18 -7.03 -16.80 14.79
CA SER A 18 -7.69 -18.02 15.27
C SER A 18 -8.87 -18.45 14.39
N THR A 19 -9.37 -17.55 13.57
CA THR A 19 -10.50 -17.76 12.64
C THR A 19 -10.22 -17.26 11.23
N ASP A 20 -10.98 -17.77 10.29
CA ASP A 20 -10.91 -17.34 8.88
C ASP A 20 -11.33 -15.87 8.73
N GLU A 21 -12.30 -15.42 9.54
CA GLU A 21 -12.76 -14.03 9.55
C GLU A 21 -11.66 -13.09 10.02
N GLU A 22 -10.91 -13.43 11.06
CA GLU A 22 -9.77 -12.64 11.51
C GLU A 22 -8.71 -12.53 10.41
N PHE A 23 -8.37 -13.64 9.77
CA PHE A 23 -7.44 -13.63 8.63
C PHE A 23 -7.95 -12.78 7.47
N PHE A 24 -9.22 -12.90 7.14
CA PHE A 24 -9.85 -12.11 6.09
C PHE A 24 -9.74 -10.60 6.37
N LEU A 25 -10.02 -10.17 7.61
CA LEU A 25 -9.89 -8.77 8.01
C LEU A 25 -8.44 -8.27 7.95
N ILE A 26 -7.47 -9.09 8.39
CA ILE A 26 -6.04 -8.78 8.29
C ILE A 26 -5.64 -8.57 6.83
N MET A 27 -6.05 -9.47 5.95
CA MET A 27 -5.78 -9.36 4.52
C MET A 27 -6.43 -8.12 3.88
N MET A 28 -7.66 -7.81 4.26
CA MET A 28 -8.38 -6.63 3.77
C MET A 28 -7.70 -5.33 4.21
N TYR A 29 -7.38 -5.19 5.49
CA TYR A 29 -6.68 -4.01 6.00
C TYR A 29 -5.24 -3.94 5.48
N GLY A 30 -4.54 -5.07 5.41
CA GLY A 30 -3.21 -5.15 4.82
C GLY A 30 -3.19 -4.71 3.36
N ALA A 31 -4.14 -5.17 2.56
CA ALA A 31 -4.27 -4.74 1.16
C ALA A 31 -4.51 -3.24 1.04
N MET A 32 -5.37 -2.68 1.89
CA MET A 32 -5.62 -1.24 1.94
C MET A 32 -4.35 -0.44 2.25
N LEU A 33 -3.52 -0.91 3.20
CA LEU A 33 -2.24 -0.26 3.53
C LEU A 33 -1.24 -0.33 2.37
N VAL A 34 -1.11 -1.50 1.75
CA VAL A 34 -0.22 -1.72 0.60
C VAL A 34 -0.63 -0.85 -0.59
N ASP A 35 -1.92 -0.82 -0.90
CA ASP A 35 -2.48 -0.03 -2.01
C ASP A 35 -2.32 1.48 -1.75
N ALA A 36 -2.59 1.95 -0.51
CA ALA A 36 -2.43 3.35 -0.14
C ALA A 36 -0.97 3.82 -0.28
N ALA A 37 -0.01 3.00 0.17
CA ALA A 37 1.40 3.30 0.02
C ALA A 37 1.81 3.37 -1.47
N GLY A 38 1.35 2.40 -2.27
CA GLY A 38 1.62 2.37 -3.71
C GLY A 38 1.05 3.58 -4.46
N LEU A 39 -0.19 3.98 -4.13
CA LEU A 39 -0.82 5.17 -4.69
C LEU A 39 -0.08 6.45 -4.31
N LEU A 40 0.31 6.61 -3.04
CA LEU A 40 1.06 7.78 -2.59
C LEU A 40 2.38 7.93 -3.36
N LEU A 41 3.16 6.85 -3.50
CA LEU A 41 4.41 6.88 -4.25
C LEU A 41 4.16 7.28 -5.71
N LYS A 42 3.13 6.73 -6.34
CA LYS A 42 2.76 7.05 -7.72
C LYS A 42 2.41 8.53 -7.89
N GLU A 43 1.55 9.09 -7.03
CA GLU A 43 1.14 10.49 -7.07
C GLU A 43 2.33 11.45 -6.85
N LEU A 44 3.23 11.10 -5.95
CA LEU A 44 4.43 11.89 -5.67
C LEU A 44 5.57 11.62 -6.67
N LYS A 45 5.36 10.76 -7.68
CA LYS A 45 6.34 10.35 -8.69
C LYS A 45 7.63 9.78 -8.06
N ILE A 46 7.49 9.06 -6.96
CA ILE A 46 8.59 8.36 -6.30
C ILE A 46 8.71 6.97 -6.89
N LYS A 47 9.90 6.60 -7.34
CA LYS A 47 10.17 5.25 -7.80
C LYS A 47 10.18 4.28 -6.62
N SER A 48 9.34 3.25 -6.68
CA SER A 48 9.36 2.18 -5.66
C SER A 48 10.72 1.48 -5.64
N PRO A 49 11.30 1.18 -4.48
CA PRO A 49 12.52 0.37 -4.38
C PRO A 49 12.30 -1.10 -4.79
N TYR A 50 11.06 -1.57 -4.74
CA TYR A 50 10.68 -2.95 -5.06
C TYR A 50 10.41 -3.12 -6.56
N GLN A 51 11.48 -3.14 -7.36
CA GLN A 51 11.41 -3.37 -8.80
C GLN A 51 11.67 -4.84 -9.12
N LYS A 52 11.06 -5.36 -10.19
CA LYS A 52 11.37 -6.71 -10.67
C LYS A 52 12.86 -6.81 -11.04
N GLY A 53 13.52 -7.85 -10.54
CA GLY A 53 14.98 -8.05 -10.70
C GLY A 53 15.81 -7.49 -9.54
N GLU A 54 15.27 -6.66 -8.66
CA GLU A 54 15.95 -6.22 -7.44
C GLU A 54 15.77 -7.26 -6.33
N GLN A 55 16.83 -7.62 -5.63
CA GLN A 55 16.80 -8.63 -4.55
C GLN A 55 15.75 -8.32 -3.47
N ILE A 56 15.55 -7.05 -3.15
CA ILE A 56 14.56 -6.60 -2.16
C ILE A 56 13.11 -6.93 -2.55
N SER A 57 12.87 -7.33 -3.79
CA SER A 57 11.55 -7.74 -4.28
C SER A 57 11.22 -9.22 -4.04
N TYR A 58 12.12 -9.95 -3.38
CA TYR A 58 12.04 -11.39 -3.13
C TYR A 58 12.39 -11.74 -1.67
N CYS A 59 12.00 -10.91 -0.71
CA CYS A 59 12.41 -11.05 0.69
C CYS A 59 11.44 -11.84 1.56
N TYR A 60 10.16 -11.93 1.15
CA TYR A 60 9.12 -12.46 2.03
C TYR A 60 8.56 -13.81 1.58
N PHE A 61 8.47 -14.06 0.29
CA PHE A 61 7.78 -15.24 -0.21
C PHE A 61 8.65 -16.16 -1.09
N VAL A 62 9.94 -15.89 -1.23
CA VAL A 62 10.83 -16.71 -2.06
C VAL A 62 10.87 -18.16 -1.60
N ASP A 63 11.02 -18.39 -0.30
CA ASP A 63 11.01 -19.70 0.30
C ASP A 63 9.65 -20.42 0.16
N VAL A 64 8.54 -19.69 0.22
CA VAL A 64 7.21 -20.23 -0.06
C VAL A 64 7.11 -20.69 -1.51
N CYS A 65 7.64 -19.89 -2.45
CA CYS A 65 7.66 -20.23 -3.86
C CYS A 65 8.51 -21.47 -4.14
N GLU A 66 9.72 -21.55 -3.59
CA GLU A 66 10.64 -22.66 -3.76
C GLU A 66 10.08 -23.96 -3.17
N ASN A 67 9.58 -23.92 -1.94
CA ASN A 67 9.06 -25.09 -1.24
C ASN A 67 7.77 -25.66 -1.84
N GLN A 68 6.99 -24.83 -2.52
CA GLN A 68 5.69 -25.21 -3.08
C GLN A 68 5.65 -25.17 -4.62
N ASN A 69 6.81 -25.01 -5.24
CA ASN A 69 6.98 -24.98 -6.70
C ASN A 69 6.08 -23.93 -7.39
N LEU A 70 5.96 -22.74 -6.74
CA LEU A 70 5.31 -21.58 -7.32
C LEU A 70 6.30 -20.83 -8.22
N GLN A 71 6.19 -21.03 -9.53
CA GLN A 71 7.09 -20.40 -10.51
C GLN A 71 6.35 -20.12 -11.80
N PHE A 72 6.87 -19.17 -12.57
CA PHE A 72 6.42 -18.95 -13.94
C PHE A 72 6.79 -20.10 -14.86
N ASN A 73 6.15 -20.20 -16.03
CA ASN A 73 6.42 -21.25 -17.02
C ASN A 73 7.88 -21.26 -17.50
N ASP A 74 8.60 -20.15 -17.40
CA ASP A 74 10.03 -20.06 -17.71
C ASP A 74 10.95 -20.43 -16.54
N GLY A 75 10.37 -20.88 -15.42
CA GLY A 75 11.10 -21.28 -14.22
C GLY A 75 11.51 -20.10 -13.32
N THR A 76 11.13 -18.87 -13.64
CA THR A 76 11.43 -17.73 -12.77
C THR A 76 10.50 -17.69 -11.56
N ILE A 77 11.07 -17.29 -10.41
CA ILE A 77 10.32 -17.15 -9.15
C ILE A 77 9.55 -15.83 -9.18
N PRO A 78 8.26 -15.82 -8.76
CA PRO A 78 7.48 -14.59 -8.65
C PRO A 78 8.07 -13.62 -7.60
N THR A 79 7.91 -12.33 -7.83
CA THR A 79 8.21 -11.31 -6.81
C THR A 79 7.25 -11.40 -5.65
N ASP A 80 7.64 -10.85 -4.49
CA ASP A 80 6.76 -10.73 -3.32
C ASP A 80 5.43 -10.04 -3.67
N LYS A 81 5.44 -9.08 -4.59
CA LYS A 81 4.22 -8.41 -5.05
C LYS A 81 3.31 -9.37 -5.82
N GLU A 82 3.87 -10.16 -6.73
CA GLU A 82 3.09 -11.11 -7.52
C GLU A 82 2.50 -12.22 -6.64
N VAL A 83 3.25 -12.70 -5.64
CA VAL A 83 2.75 -13.64 -4.64
C VAL A 83 1.67 -13.02 -3.76
N TRP A 84 1.88 -11.79 -3.28
CA TRP A 84 0.87 -11.05 -2.51
C TRP A 84 -0.45 -10.90 -3.26
N GLU A 85 -0.40 -10.51 -4.55
CA GLU A 85 -1.60 -10.40 -5.38
C GLU A 85 -2.30 -11.75 -5.56
N TYR A 86 -1.54 -12.85 -5.60
CA TYR A 86 -2.10 -14.20 -5.65
C TYR A 86 -2.79 -14.57 -4.34
N ILE A 87 -2.13 -14.38 -3.20
CA ILE A 87 -2.73 -14.62 -1.88
C ILE A 87 -4.01 -13.79 -1.73
N ARG A 88 -3.96 -12.52 -2.09
CA ARG A 88 -5.10 -11.61 -2.04
C ARG A 88 -6.26 -12.08 -2.92
N ALA A 89 -5.97 -12.51 -4.14
CA ALA A 89 -6.96 -13.01 -5.07
C ALA A 89 -7.68 -14.24 -4.51
N LEU A 90 -6.94 -15.20 -3.99
CA LEU A 90 -7.50 -16.42 -3.40
C LEU A 90 -8.24 -16.17 -2.10
N SER A 91 -7.75 -15.23 -1.26
CA SER A 91 -8.32 -15.01 0.07
C SER A 91 -9.64 -14.25 0.05
N PHE A 92 -9.79 -13.19 -0.76
CA PHE A 92 -10.99 -12.36 -0.69
C PHE A 92 -11.38 -11.63 -1.97
N ALA A 93 -10.45 -11.35 -2.86
CA ALA A 93 -10.77 -10.54 -4.03
C ALA A 93 -11.50 -11.36 -5.11
N HIS A 94 -11.09 -12.61 -5.32
CA HIS A 94 -11.62 -13.52 -6.33
C HIS A 94 -11.60 -14.99 -5.85
N PRO A 95 -12.19 -15.32 -4.67
CA PRO A 95 -12.04 -16.64 -4.07
C PRO A 95 -12.72 -17.75 -4.87
N PHE A 96 -13.72 -17.40 -5.69
CA PHE A 96 -14.50 -18.37 -6.48
C PHE A 96 -13.98 -18.53 -7.91
N GLU A 97 -13.18 -17.61 -8.39
CA GLU A 97 -12.58 -17.67 -9.72
C GLU A 97 -11.39 -16.70 -9.79
N THR A 98 -10.18 -17.20 -9.88
CA THR A 98 -9.01 -16.40 -10.17
C THR A 98 -8.23 -16.96 -11.36
N SER A 99 -8.01 -16.11 -12.35
CA SER A 99 -7.14 -16.37 -13.51
C SER A 99 -5.97 -15.38 -13.57
N ARG A 100 -5.83 -14.56 -12.52
CA ARG A 100 -4.93 -13.41 -12.55
C ARG A 100 -3.46 -13.66 -12.28
N PRO A 101 -3.00 -14.64 -11.50
CA PRO A 101 -1.57 -14.82 -11.39
C PRO A 101 -0.98 -15.19 -12.76
N GLN A 102 -0.03 -14.40 -13.19
CA GLN A 102 0.69 -14.61 -14.47
C GLN A 102 1.48 -15.93 -14.50
N PHE A 103 1.51 -16.65 -13.37
CA PHE A 103 2.14 -17.96 -13.24
C PHE A 103 1.17 -19.14 -13.32
N LEU A 104 -0.11 -18.89 -13.57
CA LEU A 104 -1.05 -19.94 -13.95
C LEU A 104 -0.89 -20.30 -15.43
N GLU A 105 -1.19 -21.53 -15.78
CA GLU A 105 -1.23 -21.94 -17.17
C GLU A 105 -2.34 -21.17 -17.93
N LYS A 106 -2.12 -21.00 -19.22
CA LYS A 106 -3.11 -20.28 -20.05
C LYS A 106 -4.47 -20.98 -20.01
N GLY A 107 -5.48 -20.29 -19.53
CA GLY A 107 -6.84 -20.80 -19.37
C GLY A 107 -7.07 -21.56 -18.08
N GLU A 108 -6.09 -21.67 -17.21
CA GLU A 108 -6.28 -22.20 -15.87
C GLU A 108 -7.14 -21.24 -15.03
N ILE A 109 -8.11 -21.84 -14.32
CA ILE A 109 -8.94 -21.14 -13.33
C ILE A 109 -8.71 -21.83 -11.99
N GLN A 110 -8.46 -21.06 -10.97
CA GLN A 110 -8.32 -21.55 -9.59
C GLN A 110 -9.45 -21.02 -8.70
N TYR A 111 -9.78 -21.81 -7.69
CA TYR A 111 -10.79 -21.51 -6.69
C TYR A 111 -10.20 -21.74 -5.30
N SER A 112 -10.57 -20.88 -4.36
CA SER A 112 -10.25 -21.08 -2.95
C SER A 112 -11.53 -21.01 -2.11
N PRO A 113 -12.22 -22.14 -1.91
CA PRO A 113 -13.48 -22.16 -1.16
C PRO A 113 -13.27 -22.06 0.35
N ALA A 114 -12.07 -22.31 0.85
CA ALA A 114 -11.80 -22.31 2.27
C ALA A 114 -10.34 -21.95 2.57
N ILE A 115 -10.15 -21.34 3.73
CA ILE A 115 -8.86 -20.99 4.30
C ILE A 115 -8.77 -21.69 5.65
N ILE A 116 -7.59 -22.19 6.00
CA ILE A 116 -7.26 -22.68 7.32
C ILE A 116 -6.43 -21.59 7.98
N ALA A 117 -7.06 -20.78 8.81
CA ALA A 117 -6.44 -19.59 9.39
C ALA A 117 -5.25 -19.91 10.29
N ASN A 118 -5.27 -21.08 10.93
CA ASN A 118 -4.17 -21.57 11.77
C ASN A 118 -4.05 -23.08 11.61
N ILE A 119 -2.99 -23.52 10.94
CA ILE A 119 -2.71 -24.96 10.85
C ILE A 119 -2.26 -25.45 12.22
N LYS A 120 -2.98 -26.43 12.75
CA LYS A 120 -2.72 -26.97 14.10
C LYS A 120 -1.29 -27.50 14.22
N PRO A 121 -0.61 -27.23 15.35
CA PRO A 121 0.76 -27.68 15.60
C PRO A 121 0.99 -29.18 15.44
N GLU A 122 -0.03 -30.01 15.67
CA GLU A 122 0.09 -31.49 15.50
C GLU A 122 0.36 -31.93 14.06
N PHE A 123 0.10 -31.06 13.09
CA PHE A 123 0.39 -31.30 11.66
C PHE A 123 1.70 -30.64 11.18
N LEU A 124 2.38 -29.92 12.08
CA LEU A 124 3.61 -29.21 11.78
C LEU A 124 4.75 -29.70 12.70
N PRO A 125 6.02 -29.58 12.30
CA PRO A 125 7.14 -29.70 13.21
C PRO A 125 7.00 -28.79 14.42
N VAL A 126 7.54 -29.22 15.59
CA VAL A 126 7.39 -28.50 16.88
C VAL A 126 7.86 -27.05 16.85
N ASP A 127 8.78 -26.74 15.95
CA ASP A 127 9.43 -25.44 15.73
C ASP A 127 8.96 -24.73 14.46
N ALA A 128 7.92 -25.24 13.81
CA ALA A 128 7.38 -24.60 12.62
C ALA A 128 6.68 -23.28 12.95
N GLU A 129 6.92 -22.28 12.11
CA GLU A 129 6.19 -21.01 12.16
C GLU A 129 4.68 -21.23 11.96
N PRO A 130 3.82 -20.49 12.66
CA PRO A 130 2.37 -20.50 12.42
C PRO A 130 2.07 -20.18 10.95
N THR A 131 1.27 -21.04 10.33
CA THR A 131 1.07 -21.04 8.88
C THR A 131 -0.41 -20.94 8.54
N ILE A 132 -0.73 -20.11 7.55
CA ILE A 132 -2.04 -20.03 6.93
C ILE A 132 -2.08 -20.99 5.75
N GLY A 133 -3.08 -21.84 5.70
CA GLY A 133 -3.34 -22.73 4.56
C GLY A 133 -4.48 -22.21 3.70
N ILE A 134 -4.24 -21.97 2.43
CA ILE A 134 -5.26 -21.60 1.45
C ILE A 134 -5.51 -22.84 0.58
N LEU A 135 -6.74 -23.36 0.61
CA LEU A 135 -7.12 -24.51 -0.22
C LEU A 135 -7.26 -24.04 -1.67
N VAL A 136 -6.54 -24.69 -2.58
CA VAL A 136 -6.53 -24.31 -4.00
C VAL A 136 -7.04 -25.48 -4.83
N TYR A 137 -8.12 -25.23 -5.54
CA TYR A 137 -8.65 -26.09 -6.59
C TYR A 137 -8.33 -25.48 -7.93
N SER A 138 -8.06 -26.28 -8.91
CA SER A 138 -7.70 -25.81 -10.25
C SER A 138 -8.35 -26.63 -11.35
N THR A 139 -8.61 -25.99 -12.48
CA THR A 139 -9.01 -26.71 -13.70
C THR A 139 -7.86 -27.43 -14.37
N ALA A 140 -6.61 -27.14 -14.02
CA ALA A 140 -5.42 -27.77 -14.59
C ALA A 140 -5.02 -29.06 -13.88
N PHE A 141 -5.45 -29.27 -12.60
CA PHE A 141 -5.12 -30.47 -11.84
C PHE A 141 -6.31 -30.93 -10.97
N PRO A 142 -6.53 -32.24 -10.80
CA PRO A 142 -7.69 -32.75 -10.05
C PRO A 142 -7.48 -32.73 -8.53
N GLU A 143 -6.23 -32.57 -8.06
CA GLU A 143 -5.89 -32.67 -6.65
C GLU A 143 -6.05 -31.32 -5.95
N ILE A 144 -6.54 -31.36 -4.70
CA ILE A 144 -6.59 -30.16 -3.86
C ILE A 144 -5.16 -29.87 -3.39
N LYS A 145 -4.68 -28.68 -3.66
CA LYS A 145 -3.41 -28.18 -3.11
C LYS A 145 -3.67 -27.26 -1.93
N VAL A 146 -2.75 -27.24 -0.99
CA VAL A 146 -2.76 -26.25 0.11
C VAL A 146 -1.58 -25.34 -0.09
N LEU A 147 -1.87 -24.07 -0.34
CA LEU A 147 -0.86 -23.02 -0.34
C LEU A 147 -0.58 -22.64 1.12
N ASN A 148 0.55 -23.07 1.63
CA ASN A 148 0.98 -22.84 3.01
C ASN A 148 1.86 -21.59 3.07
N ILE A 149 1.44 -20.60 3.88
CA ILE A 149 2.14 -19.32 3.98
C ILE A 149 2.40 -19.02 5.45
N PRO A 150 3.67 -18.91 5.88
CA PRO A 150 3.98 -18.47 7.23
C PRO A 150 3.37 -17.10 7.49
N TYR A 151 2.61 -16.97 8.58
CA TYR A 151 1.86 -15.75 8.89
C TYR A 151 2.75 -14.51 9.01
N MET A 152 3.92 -14.67 9.61
CA MET A 152 4.88 -13.58 9.76
C MET A 152 5.41 -13.04 8.43
N ARG A 153 5.39 -13.84 7.35
CA ARG A 153 5.76 -13.38 6.01
C ARG A 153 4.73 -12.41 5.45
N ILE A 154 3.45 -12.68 5.71
CA ILE A 154 2.34 -11.79 5.34
C ILE A 154 2.47 -10.45 6.07
N LEU A 155 2.64 -10.48 7.39
CA LEU A 155 2.83 -9.27 8.19
C LEU A 155 4.08 -8.49 7.79
N GLY A 156 5.20 -9.20 7.57
CA GLY A 156 6.45 -8.59 7.11
C GLY A 156 6.29 -7.88 5.78
N TYR A 157 5.60 -8.50 4.83
CA TYR A 157 5.28 -7.86 3.54
C TYR A 157 4.44 -6.59 3.72
N ILE A 158 3.33 -6.65 4.48
CA ILE A 158 2.47 -5.50 4.74
C ILE A 158 3.28 -4.37 5.40
N SER A 159 4.04 -4.68 6.44
CA SER A 159 4.88 -3.73 7.16
C SER A 159 5.90 -3.05 6.25
N SER A 160 6.59 -3.82 5.41
CA SER A 160 7.58 -3.28 4.48
C SER A 160 6.98 -2.30 3.47
N ARG A 161 5.74 -2.54 3.05
CA ARG A 161 5.04 -1.63 2.13
C ARG A 161 4.50 -0.40 2.86
N TYR A 162 4.02 -0.56 4.10
CA TYR A 162 3.59 0.56 4.94
C TYR A 162 4.75 1.53 5.22
N GLN A 163 5.96 1.02 5.43
CA GLN A 163 7.16 1.86 5.64
C GLN A 163 7.48 2.79 4.45
N LEU A 164 6.98 2.50 3.24
CA LEU A 164 7.13 3.40 2.09
C LEU A 164 6.42 4.75 2.27
N LEU A 165 5.46 4.84 3.19
CA LEU A 165 4.83 6.11 3.55
C LEU A 165 5.85 7.14 4.07
N ALA A 166 6.93 6.69 4.69
CA ALA A 166 8.02 7.57 5.11
C ALA A 166 8.67 8.31 3.93
N LEU A 167 8.89 7.61 2.81
CA LEU A 167 9.42 8.23 1.58
C LEU A 167 8.47 9.29 1.04
N GLY A 168 7.15 9.01 1.09
CA GLY A 168 6.13 9.99 0.73
C GLY A 168 6.17 11.23 1.61
N THR A 169 6.29 11.04 2.91
CA THR A 169 6.39 12.13 3.89
C THR A 169 7.60 13.03 3.62
N GLU A 170 8.76 12.44 3.37
CA GLU A 170 9.97 13.22 3.05
C GLU A 170 9.82 13.98 1.73
N ARG A 171 9.21 13.38 0.71
CA ARG A 171 8.97 14.08 -0.55
C ARG A 171 7.99 15.24 -0.40
N ILE A 172 6.93 15.08 0.40
CA ILE A 172 6.00 16.16 0.73
C ILE A 172 6.72 17.32 1.42
N LYS A 173 7.59 17.04 2.41
CA LYS A 173 8.40 18.06 3.08
C LYS A 173 9.29 18.82 2.08
N GLN A 174 9.90 18.10 1.13
CA GLN A 174 10.70 18.73 0.07
C GLN A 174 9.85 19.65 -0.81
N ILE A 175 8.69 19.18 -1.28
CA ILE A 175 7.76 19.98 -2.10
C ILE A 175 7.34 21.26 -1.36
N ILE A 176 7.01 21.14 -0.07
CA ILE A 176 6.66 22.30 0.76
C ILE A 176 7.85 23.27 0.86
N ALA A 177 9.06 22.77 1.07
CA ALA A 177 10.26 23.60 1.14
C ALA A 177 10.56 24.30 -0.19
N GLU A 178 10.45 23.58 -1.33
CA GLU A 178 10.58 24.13 -2.67
C GLU A 178 9.56 25.26 -2.91
N LYS A 179 8.29 25.02 -2.56
CA LYS A 179 7.23 26.01 -2.67
C LYS A 179 7.47 27.25 -1.80
N LYS A 180 7.89 27.07 -0.55
CA LYS A 180 8.26 28.19 0.33
C LYS A 180 9.38 29.04 -0.27
N GLN A 181 10.39 28.43 -0.88
CA GLN A 181 11.46 29.15 -1.56
C GLN A 181 10.97 29.92 -2.79
N GLU A 182 10.04 29.37 -3.55
CA GLU A 182 9.39 30.07 -4.67
C GLU A 182 8.60 31.27 -4.15
N TRP A 183 7.84 31.11 -3.07
CA TRP A 183 7.05 32.19 -2.47
C TRP A 183 7.90 33.34 -1.95
N VAL A 184 9.07 33.08 -1.36
CA VAL A 184 10.01 34.13 -0.91
C VAL A 184 10.50 34.97 -2.08
N LYS A 185 10.61 34.41 -3.28
CA LYS A 185 11.02 35.14 -4.48
C LYS A 185 9.92 35.98 -5.10
N GLN A 186 8.66 35.70 -4.79
CA GLN A 186 7.52 36.49 -5.26
C GLN A 186 7.52 37.84 -4.54
N LYS A 187 7.62 38.93 -5.33
CA LYS A 187 7.54 40.30 -4.81
C LYS A 187 6.12 40.81 -4.99
N VAL A 188 5.60 41.49 -3.98
CA VAL A 188 4.37 42.27 -4.10
C VAL A 188 4.64 43.39 -5.03
N GLU A 189 3.86 43.52 -6.10
CA GLU A 189 3.94 44.69 -7.00
C GLU A 189 3.38 45.89 -6.28
N ILE A 190 4.19 46.94 -6.22
CA ILE A 190 3.75 48.22 -5.66
C ILE A 190 2.90 48.89 -6.71
N GLY A 191 1.59 48.95 -6.49
CA GLY A 191 0.63 49.60 -7.36
C GLY A 191 0.70 51.13 -7.31
N ALA A 192 -0.08 51.78 -8.16
CA ALA A 192 -0.18 53.26 -8.21
C ALA A 192 -0.75 53.87 -6.91
N ASN A 193 -1.44 53.07 -6.12
CA ASN A 193 -2.00 53.44 -4.83
C ASN A 193 -2.01 52.26 -3.85
N ALA A 194 -2.40 52.49 -2.61
CA ALA A 194 -2.43 51.46 -1.57
C ALA A 194 -3.38 50.29 -1.89
N ILE A 195 -4.50 50.56 -2.53
CA ILE A 195 -5.50 49.56 -2.92
C ILE A 195 -4.94 48.61 -3.96
N ASP A 196 -4.23 49.08 -4.97
CA ASP A 196 -3.63 48.23 -6.00
C ASP A 196 -2.51 47.36 -5.41
N THR A 197 -1.72 47.92 -4.49
CA THR A 197 -0.69 47.15 -3.75
C THR A 197 -1.31 46.05 -2.88
N LEU A 198 -2.41 46.34 -2.19
CA LEU A 198 -3.15 45.35 -1.39
C LEU A 198 -3.74 44.22 -2.25
N LYS A 199 -4.32 44.56 -3.41
CA LYS A 199 -4.83 43.53 -4.35
C LYS A 199 -3.72 42.61 -4.84
N SER A 200 -2.53 43.13 -5.15
CA SER A 200 -1.36 42.33 -5.52
C SER A 200 -0.93 41.41 -4.37
N ALA A 201 -0.91 41.90 -3.12
CA ALA A 201 -0.59 41.09 -1.95
C ALA A 201 -1.63 39.99 -1.71
N ILE A 202 -2.92 40.29 -1.81
CA ILE A 202 -4.02 39.33 -1.66
C ILE A 202 -3.87 38.21 -2.71
N SER A 203 -3.66 38.53 -3.97
CA SER A 203 -3.49 37.52 -5.03
C SER A 203 -2.31 36.58 -4.78
N ILE A 204 -1.21 37.08 -4.21
CA ILE A 204 -0.06 36.22 -3.81
C ILE A 204 -0.42 35.33 -2.64
N MET A 205 -1.15 35.82 -1.64
CA MET A 205 -1.55 35.08 -0.44
C MET A 205 -2.58 33.98 -0.76
N GLU A 206 -3.54 34.25 -1.66
CA GLU A 206 -4.48 33.25 -2.18
C GLU A 206 -3.74 32.03 -2.76
N ASN A 207 -2.70 32.29 -3.57
CA ASN A 207 -1.88 31.22 -4.15
C ASN A 207 -1.06 30.44 -3.13
N ARG A 208 -0.88 30.98 -1.91
CA ARG A 208 -0.16 30.31 -0.81
C ARG A 208 -1.07 29.55 0.13
N HIS A 209 -2.40 29.69 0.00
CA HIS A 209 -3.39 29.13 0.93
C HIS A 209 -3.16 29.58 2.40
N GLU A 210 -2.71 30.81 2.58
CA GLU A 210 -2.50 31.40 3.92
C GLU A 210 -3.80 32.11 4.39
N GLU A 211 -4.81 31.31 4.75
CA GLU A 211 -6.17 31.80 5.04
C GLU A 211 -6.22 32.93 6.10
N THR A 212 -5.41 32.82 7.18
CA THR A 212 -5.40 33.80 8.26
C THR A 212 -4.88 35.15 7.80
N ALA A 213 -3.70 35.16 7.15
CA ALA A 213 -3.11 36.42 6.65
C ALA A 213 -3.90 37.01 5.47
N LEU A 214 -4.56 36.17 4.68
CA LEU A 214 -5.47 36.59 3.62
C LEU A 214 -6.70 37.31 4.18
N GLY A 215 -7.32 36.80 5.25
CA GLY A 215 -8.46 37.41 5.91
C GLY A 215 -8.16 38.83 6.40
N ASP A 216 -6.98 39.04 7.01
CA ASP A 216 -6.54 40.34 7.49
C ASP A 216 -6.32 41.33 6.34
N LEU A 217 -5.75 40.89 5.22
CA LEU A 217 -5.53 41.74 4.04
C LEU A 217 -6.83 42.11 3.32
N VAL A 218 -7.79 41.18 3.24
CA VAL A 218 -9.12 41.45 2.65
C VAL A 218 -9.86 42.47 3.49
N LEU A 219 -9.83 42.32 4.84
CA LEU A 219 -10.46 43.31 5.73
C LEU A 219 -9.85 44.70 5.58
N LEU A 220 -8.53 44.83 5.47
CA LEU A 220 -7.85 46.10 5.21
C LEU A 220 -8.25 46.72 3.88
N LEU A 221 -8.43 45.91 2.84
CA LEU A 221 -8.88 46.38 1.55
C LEU A 221 -10.30 46.93 1.60
N GLU A 222 -11.20 46.28 2.28
CA GLU A 222 -12.59 46.74 2.47
C GLU A 222 -12.67 48.06 3.21
N VAL A 223 -11.88 48.24 4.28
CA VAL A 223 -11.83 49.48 5.08
C VAL A 223 -11.29 50.65 4.25
N GLN A 224 -10.35 50.43 3.34
CA GLN A 224 -9.76 51.47 2.51
C GLN A 224 -10.61 51.83 1.27
N SER A 225 -11.58 50.98 0.93
CA SER A 225 -12.47 51.17 -0.22
C SER A 225 -13.75 51.92 0.13
N THR A 226 -14.02 52.16 1.43
CA THR A 226 -15.11 52.97 1.99
C THR A 226 -14.62 54.37 2.25
#